data_e0f8f89a71449da46b9004cc2a40db98
#
_entry.id   e0f8f89a71449da46b9004cc2a40db98
#
_cell.length_a   1.000
_cell.length_b   1.000
_cell.length_c   1.000
_cell.angle_alpha   90.00
_cell.angle_beta   90.00
_cell.angle_gamma   90.00
#
_symmetry.space_group_name_H-M   'P 1'
#
loop_
_entity.id
_entity.type
_entity.pdbx_description
1 polymer ?
#
loop_
_entity_poly.entity_id
_entity_poly.type
_entity_poly.pdbx_seq_one_letter_code
_entity_poly.pdbx_strand_id
1 'polypeptide(L)'
;VILRPSPYICAEWEFGGLPGWLLKEDGMRLRGCYEPFLKHIRDYYDVLFPIITPLQIDQGGPVILMQVENEYGYYGDDTAYLETMKKYMVERGVTVPLVTSDGPMDESLSCGHLEGALPTGNFGSRTKERFEVLKKYTDGGPLMCTEFWVGWFDHWGNGGHMRGNLEESVQDLDDMLDMGHVNIYMFEGGTNFGFMNGSNYYDELTPDVTSYDYDAVLSEDGQITEKYRRYREVVGKYAPLPEMKFSMEIKRKAYGKLTCREKVGLFEALPDLSEPVKNTFPICMEKLDQ
;
A
#
# COMPACT_ATOMS: atom_id res chain seq x y z
N VAL A 1 0.16 4.52 15.78
CA VAL A 1 -0.10 3.68 14.59
C VAL A 1 -1.25 4.29 13.80
N ILE A 2 -1.14 4.31 12.47
CA ILE A 2 -2.24 4.60 11.54
C ILE A 2 -2.64 3.26 10.93
N LEU A 3 -3.90 2.87 11.06
CA LEU A 3 -4.41 1.63 10.49
C LEU A 3 -5.13 1.88 9.16
N ARG A 4 -4.96 0.95 8.24
CA ARG A 4 -5.59 0.94 6.93
C ARG A 4 -6.38 -0.38 6.76
N PRO A 5 -7.56 -0.50 7.41
CA PRO A 5 -8.32 -1.75 7.49
C PRO A 5 -9.19 -2.02 6.25
N SER A 6 -9.07 -1.22 5.22
CA SER A 6 -9.85 -1.39 3.99
C SER A 6 -9.62 -2.78 3.39
N PRO A 7 -10.64 -3.46 2.86
CA PRO A 7 -10.42 -4.74 2.19
C PRO A 7 -9.57 -4.60 0.92
N TYR A 8 -9.71 -3.51 0.16
CA TYR A 8 -8.81 -3.17 -0.94
C TYR A 8 -7.64 -2.34 -0.42
N ILE A 9 -6.41 -2.81 -0.63
CA ILE A 9 -5.20 -2.17 -0.14
C ILE A 9 -4.27 -1.71 -1.26
N CYS A 10 -4.48 -2.12 -2.49
CA CYS A 10 -3.56 -1.94 -3.63
C CYS A 10 -2.22 -2.65 -3.39
N ALA A 11 -1.18 -1.92 -3.07
CA ALA A 11 0.14 -2.39 -2.62
C ALA A 11 0.85 -3.34 -3.60
N GLU A 12 0.46 -3.34 -4.89
CA GLU A 12 0.95 -4.29 -5.90
C GLU A 12 0.88 -5.75 -5.39
N TRP A 13 -0.13 -6.00 -4.55
CA TRP A 13 -0.48 -7.31 -4.04
C TRP A 13 -1.51 -7.98 -4.94
N GLU A 14 -1.54 -9.32 -4.93
CA GLU A 14 -2.50 -10.08 -5.71
C GLU A 14 -3.93 -9.56 -5.51
N PHE A 15 -4.58 -9.18 -6.61
CA PHE A 15 -5.92 -8.59 -6.68
C PHE A 15 -6.15 -7.39 -5.73
N GLY A 16 -5.09 -6.62 -5.43
CA GLY A 16 -5.14 -5.49 -4.50
C GLY A 16 -5.54 -5.86 -3.08
N GLY A 17 -5.31 -7.11 -2.68
CA GLY A 17 -5.66 -7.66 -1.38
C GLY A 17 -7.09 -8.23 -1.29
N LEU A 18 -7.94 -7.99 -2.30
CA LEU A 18 -9.24 -8.65 -2.38
C LEU A 18 -9.05 -10.14 -2.70
N PRO A 19 -9.76 -11.05 -2.03
CA PRO A 19 -9.62 -12.45 -2.34
C PRO A 19 -10.25 -12.81 -3.69
N GLY A 20 -9.51 -13.52 -4.55
CA GLY A 20 -9.96 -13.90 -5.89
C GLY A 20 -11.25 -14.74 -5.92
N TRP A 21 -11.58 -15.44 -4.81
CA TRP A 21 -12.83 -16.19 -4.71
C TRP A 21 -14.10 -15.33 -4.77
N LEU A 22 -14.01 -14.00 -4.57
CA LEU A 22 -15.12 -13.08 -4.81
C LEU A 22 -15.67 -13.19 -6.24
N LEU A 23 -14.80 -13.49 -7.22
CA LEU A 23 -15.15 -13.65 -8.62
C LEU A 23 -15.88 -14.97 -8.91
N LYS A 24 -16.08 -15.84 -7.90
CA LYS A 24 -16.94 -17.02 -8.01
C LYS A 24 -18.41 -16.65 -8.17
N GLU A 25 -18.81 -15.51 -7.64
CA GLU A 25 -20.17 -15.01 -7.76
C GLU A 25 -20.33 -14.27 -9.09
N ASP A 26 -21.18 -14.79 -9.97
CA ASP A 26 -21.46 -14.18 -11.28
C ASP A 26 -21.99 -12.75 -11.11
N GLY A 27 -21.40 -11.81 -11.84
CA GLY A 27 -21.79 -10.41 -11.81
C GLY A 27 -21.30 -9.65 -10.56
N MET A 28 -20.34 -10.20 -9.81
CA MET A 28 -19.72 -9.48 -8.69
C MET A 28 -19.24 -8.10 -9.11
N ARG A 29 -19.61 -7.09 -8.32
CA ARG A 29 -19.17 -5.71 -8.48
C ARG A 29 -18.40 -5.33 -7.22
N LEU A 30 -17.15 -4.90 -7.43
CA LEU A 30 -16.21 -4.56 -6.35
C LEU A 30 -16.24 -3.06 -6.08
N ARG A 31 -15.87 -2.67 -4.87
CA ARG A 31 -15.65 -1.28 -4.45
C ARG A 31 -16.83 -0.36 -4.84
N GLY A 32 -18.03 -0.74 -4.45
CA GLY A 32 -19.26 0.01 -4.70
C GLY A 32 -20.42 -0.52 -3.88
N CYS A 33 -21.57 0.17 -3.92
CA CYS A 33 -22.81 -0.22 -3.23
C CYS A 33 -23.49 -1.41 -3.90
N TYR A 34 -22.82 -2.55 -3.90
CA TYR A 34 -23.35 -3.84 -4.38
C TYR A 34 -23.49 -4.80 -3.19
N GLU A 35 -24.71 -5.21 -2.87
CA GLU A 35 -25.02 -5.92 -1.62
C GLU A 35 -24.21 -7.22 -1.40
N PRO A 36 -23.98 -8.08 -2.42
CA PRO A 36 -23.11 -9.24 -2.20
C PRO A 36 -21.68 -8.85 -1.79
N PHE A 37 -21.08 -7.83 -2.39
CA PHE A 37 -19.77 -7.34 -2.00
C PHE A 37 -19.79 -6.72 -0.60
N LEU A 38 -20.78 -5.87 -0.30
CA LEU A 38 -20.95 -5.26 1.02
C LEU A 38 -21.15 -6.31 2.12
N LYS A 39 -21.82 -7.42 1.81
CA LYS A 39 -21.95 -8.54 2.76
C LYS A 39 -20.56 -9.11 3.13
N HIS A 40 -19.72 -9.38 2.14
CA HIS A 40 -18.36 -9.89 2.39
C HIS A 40 -17.49 -8.89 3.19
N ILE A 41 -17.67 -7.58 2.95
CA ILE A 41 -17.01 -6.55 3.76
C ILE A 41 -17.49 -6.61 5.20
N ARG A 42 -18.80 -6.73 5.45
CA ARG A 42 -19.34 -6.86 6.82
C ARG A 42 -18.75 -8.08 7.53
N ASP A 43 -18.76 -9.23 6.85
CA ASP A 43 -18.23 -10.49 7.40
C ASP A 43 -16.73 -10.33 7.74
N TYR A 44 -15.95 -9.68 6.90
CA TYR A 44 -14.54 -9.36 7.16
C TYR A 44 -14.38 -8.40 8.35
N TYR A 45 -15.15 -7.33 8.38
CA TYR A 45 -15.07 -6.33 9.45
C TYR A 45 -15.55 -6.89 10.80
N ASP A 46 -16.53 -7.79 10.81
CA ASP A 46 -17.00 -8.45 12.02
C ASP A 46 -15.91 -9.30 12.71
N VAL A 47 -14.93 -9.76 11.94
CA VAL A 47 -13.75 -10.48 12.47
C VAL A 47 -12.61 -9.52 12.82
N LEU A 48 -12.34 -8.53 11.97
CA LEU A 48 -11.20 -7.63 12.12
C LEU A 48 -11.38 -6.61 13.26
N PHE A 49 -12.52 -5.91 13.30
CA PHE A 49 -12.70 -4.79 14.23
C PHE A 49 -12.66 -5.17 15.70
N PRO A 50 -13.18 -6.33 16.15
CA PRO A 50 -12.98 -6.77 17.54
C PRO A 50 -11.51 -6.91 17.96
N ILE A 51 -10.61 -7.12 17.00
CA ILE A 51 -9.16 -7.23 17.25
C ILE A 51 -8.52 -5.85 17.35
N ILE A 52 -8.90 -4.91 16.46
CA ILE A 52 -8.20 -3.62 16.32
C ILE A 52 -8.81 -2.48 17.14
N THR A 53 -10.12 -2.49 17.41
CA THR A 53 -10.76 -1.40 18.16
C THR A 53 -10.29 -1.27 19.62
N PRO A 54 -9.95 -2.36 20.36
CA PRO A 54 -9.34 -2.23 21.67
C PRO A 54 -7.94 -1.60 21.67
N LEU A 55 -7.32 -1.47 20.48
CA LEU A 55 -5.98 -0.87 20.31
C LEU A 55 -6.03 0.63 20.01
N GLN A 56 -7.19 1.25 20.02
CA GLN A 56 -7.34 2.68 19.82
C GLN A 56 -6.75 3.48 20.99
N ILE A 57 -6.30 4.71 20.71
CA ILE A 57 -5.60 5.52 21.70
C ILE A 57 -6.47 5.90 22.89
N ASP A 58 -7.75 6.09 22.70
CA ASP A 58 -8.73 6.34 23.77
C ASP A 58 -9.03 5.10 24.62
N GLN A 59 -8.64 3.90 24.14
CA GLN A 59 -8.65 2.64 24.88
C GLN A 59 -7.27 2.29 25.48
N GLY A 60 -6.29 3.21 25.37
CA GLY A 60 -4.92 3.01 25.85
C GLY A 60 -3.98 2.30 24.86
N GLY A 61 -4.42 2.04 23.64
CA GLY A 61 -3.62 1.43 22.58
C GLY A 61 -2.87 2.45 21.72
N PRO A 62 -2.10 2.01 20.73
CA PRO A 62 -1.26 2.86 19.90
C PRO A 62 -1.96 3.43 18.66
N VAL A 63 -3.19 3.05 18.33
CA VAL A 63 -3.87 3.46 17.10
C VAL A 63 -4.43 4.87 17.25
N ILE A 64 -4.00 5.78 16.39
CA ILE A 64 -4.36 7.21 16.45
C ILE A 64 -5.27 7.64 15.28
N LEU A 65 -5.22 6.95 14.14
CA LEU A 65 -6.01 7.23 12.94
C LEU A 65 -6.40 5.92 12.25
N MET A 66 -7.55 5.92 11.55
CA MET A 66 -7.94 4.85 10.65
C MET A 66 -8.33 5.40 9.27
N GLN A 67 -7.83 4.75 8.21
CA GLN A 67 -8.16 5.09 6.84
C GLN A 67 -9.43 4.38 6.38
N VAL A 68 -10.28 5.11 5.69
CA VAL A 68 -11.45 4.57 4.97
C VAL A 68 -11.06 4.35 3.53
N GLU A 69 -11.20 3.13 3.03
CA GLU A 69 -10.87 2.73 1.65
C GLU A 69 -9.40 3.01 1.28
N ASN A 70 -9.01 2.92 0.02
CA ASN A 70 -7.68 3.25 -0.45
C ASN A 70 -7.75 3.85 -1.85
N GLU A 71 -7.32 5.10 -1.99
CA GLU A 71 -7.23 5.82 -3.26
C GLU A 71 -8.52 5.70 -4.10
N TYR A 72 -9.66 5.79 -3.41
CA TYR A 72 -10.95 5.57 -4.04
C TYR A 72 -11.24 6.58 -5.15
N GLY A 73 -10.73 7.79 -5.03
CA GLY A 73 -10.90 8.84 -6.03
C GLY A 73 -10.24 8.55 -7.38
N TYR A 74 -9.32 7.60 -7.46
CA TYR A 74 -8.81 7.08 -8.73
C TYR A 74 -9.67 5.95 -9.31
N TYR A 75 -10.51 5.33 -8.48
CA TYR A 75 -11.31 4.18 -8.87
C TYR A 75 -12.74 4.54 -9.25
N GLY A 76 -13.37 5.42 -8.50
CA GLY A 76 -14.77 5.77 -8.68
C GLY A 76 -15.21 7.01 -7.92
N ASP A 77 -16.52 7.28 -7.97
CA ASP A 77 -17.18 8.44 -7.40
C ASP A 77 -18.43 8.08 -6.58
N ASP A 78 -18.59 6.80 -6.18
CA ASP A 78 -19.72 6.33 -5.37
C ASP A 78 -19.58 6.79 -3.91
N THR A 79 -20.00 8.02 -3.63
CA THR A 79 -20.00 8.59 -2.27
C THR A 79 -20.82 7.74 -1.30
N ALA A 80 -21.91 7.11 -1.75
CA ALA A 80 -22.73 6.25 -0.90
C ALA A 80 -21.96 4.99 -0.44
N TYR A 81 -21.05 4.50 -1.27
CA TYR A 81 -20.13 3.42 -0.88
C TYR A 81 -19.16 3.87 0.22
N LEU A 82 -18.51 5.02 0.06
CA LEU A 82 -17.59 5.56 1.08
C LEU A 82 -18.31 5.81 2.42
N GLU A 83 -19.50 6.40 2.38
CA GLU A 83 -20.34 6.60 3.57
C GLU A 83 -20.73 5.25 4.23
N THR A 84 -21.01 4.23 3.41
CA THR A 84 -21.30 2.89 3.92
C THR A 84 -20.10 2.27 4.61
N MET A 85 -18.90 2.42 4.03
CA MET A 85 -17.65 1.95 4.63
C MET A 85 -17.40 2.62 5.99
N LYS A 86 -17.47 3.94 6.05
CA LYS A 86 -17.37 4.72 7.28
C LYS A 86 -18.38 4.26 8.32
N LYS A 87 -19.65 4.13 7.94
CA LYS A 87 -20.72 3.65 8.81
C LYS A 87 -20.39 2.28 9.42
N TYR A 88 -19.91 1.33 8.60
CA TYR A 88 -19.54 0.00 9.08
C TYR A 88 -18.39 0.04 10.09
N MET A 89 -17.43 0.94 9.91
CA MET A 89 -16.32 1.13 10.85
C MET A 89 -16.82 1.71 12.18
N VAL A 90 -17.63 2.78 12.13
CA VAL A 90 -18.18 3.43 13.33
C VAL A 90 -19.10 2.49 14.12
N GLU A 91 -19.97 1.74 13.45
CA GLU A 91 -20.86 0.74 14.07
C GLU A 91 -20.08 -0.37 14.79
N ARG A 92 -18.81 -0.60 14.41
CA ARG A 92 -17.91 -1.59 15.05
C ARG A 92 -16.94 -0.97 16.08
N GLY A 93 -17.22 0.25 16.49
CA GLY A 93 -16.54 0.87 17.63
C GLY A 93 -15.29 1.68 17.26
N VAL A 94 -15.15 2.12 15.99
CA VAL A 94 -14.08 3.07 15.64
C VAL A 94 -14.42 4.45 16.22
N THR A 95 -13.50 4.98 17.03
CA THR A 95 -13.61 6.27 17.73
C THR A 95 -12.50 7.24 17.36
N VAL A 96 -11.36 6.74 16.86
CA VAL A 96 -10.27 7.59 16.38
C VAL A 96 -10.67 8.31 15.10
N PRO A 97 -10.08 9.50 14.80
CA PRO A 97 -10.35 10.22 13.57
C PRO A 97 -10.14 9.34 12.33
N LEU A 98 -11.05 9.50 11.37
CA LEU A 98 -10.98 8.84 10.09
C LEU A 98 -10.26 9.73 9.07
N VAL A 99 -9.55 9.10 8.16
CA VAL A 99 -8.90 9.76 7.02
C VAL A 99 -9.27 9.07 5.71
N THR A 100 -9.32 9.81 4.62
CA THR A 100 -9.23 9.27 3.25
C THR A 100 -7.84 9.57 2.70
N SER A 101 -7.43 8.82 1.68
CA SER A 101 -6.08 8.91 1.12
C SER A 101 -6.16 8.79 -0.40
N ASP A 102 -5.89 9.89 -1.10
CA ASP A 102 -6.02 9.99 -2.56
C ASP A 102 -4.87 10.78 -3.17
N GLY A 103 -4.69 10.69 -4.48
CA GLY A 103 -3.75 11.57 -5.17
C GLY A 103 -4.19 13.04 -5.04
N PRO A 104 -3.29 13.99 -4.72
CA PRO A 104 -3.65 15.38 -4.52
C PRO A 104 -3.87 16.12 -5.83
N MET A 105 -4.95 15.77 -6.51
CA MET A 105 -5.51 16.39 -7.70
C MET A 105 -7.00 16.65 -7.48
N ASP A 106 -7.52 17.75 -8.05
CA ASP A 106 -8.91 18.14 -7.81
C ASP A 106 -9.92 17.03 -8.18
N GLU A 107 -9.65 16.24 -9.24
CA GLU A 107 -10.50 15.12 -9.65
C GLU A 107 -10.55 14.02 -8.59
N SER A 108 -9.40 13.47 -8.19
CA SER A 108 -9.35 12.36 -7.24
C SER A 108 -9.80 12.78 -5.84
N LEU A 109 -9.39 13.96 -5.36
CA LEU A 109 -9.82 14.46 -4.06
C LEU A 109 -11.32 14.72 -3.99
N SER A 110 -11.95 15.18 -5.07
CA SER A 110 -13.40 15.37 -5.09
C SER A 110 -14.18 14.06 -5.10
N CYS A 111 -13.69 13.05 -5.84
CA CYS A 111 -14.31 11.72 -5.90
C CYS A 111 -14.08 10.90 -4.62
N GLY A 112 -12.89 11.03 -4.00
CA GLY A 112 -12.54 10.37 -2.73
C GLY A 112 -13.02 11.11 -1.48
N HIS A 113 -13.68 12.26 -1.62
CA HIS A 113 -14.15 13.04 -0.48
C HIS A 113 -15.18 12.30 0.37
N LEU A 114 -14.99 12.37 1.70
CA LEU A 114 -15.88 11.74 2.66
C LEU A 114 -16.12 12.71 3.84
N GLU A 115 -17.36 13.12 4.04
CA GLU A 115 -17.71 14.04 5.13
C GLU A 115 -17.30 13.44 6.49
N GLY A 116 -16.63 14.25 7.33
CA GLY A 116 -16.16 13.85 8.65
C GLY A 116 -14.94 12.92 8.65
N ALA A 117 -14.29 12.73 7.51
CA ALA A 117 -12.94 12.20 7.41
C ALA A 117 -11.97 13.28 6.94
N LEU A 118 -10.74 13.30 7.45
CA LEU A 118 -9.70 14.20 6.98
C LEU A 118 -9.15 13.68 5.65
N PRO A 119 -9.25 14.45 4.55
CA PRO A 119 -8.59 14.08 3.31
C PRO A 119 -7.07 14.22 3.44
N THR A 120 -6.35 13.20 3.00
CA THR A 120 -4.89 13.17 2.97
C THR A 120 -4.38 12.86 1.56
N GLY A 121 -3.11 13.15 1.30
CA GLY A 121 -2.53 12.99 -0.03
C GLY A 121 -1.55 11.81 -0.12
N ASN A 122 -1.53 11.16 -1.30
CA ASN A 122 -0.52 10.15 -1.67
C ASN A 122 0.30 10.69 -2.84
N PHE A 123 1.57 10.94 -2.64
CA PHE A 123 2.47 11.47 -3.68
C PHE A 123 3.94 11.38 -3.27
N GLY A 124 4.85 11.39 -4.26
CA GLY A 124 6.30 11.28 -4.04
C GLY A 124 7.12 12.48 -4.49
N SER A 125 6.48 13.57 -4.94
CA SER A 125 7.19 14.76 -5.45
C SER A 125 6.33 16.01 -5.48
N ARG A 126 6.98 17.16 -5.65
CA ARG A 126 6.33 18.48 -5.78
C ARG A 126 5.45 18.81 -4.56
N THR A 127 5.97 18.63 -3.38
CA THR A 127 5.25 18.74 -2.11
C THR A 127 4.45 20.04 -1.97
N LYS A 128 5.06 21.17 -2.27
CA LYS A 128 4.40 22.48 -2.14
C LYS A 128 3.15 22.58 -3.03
N GLU A 129 3.27 22.20 -4.29
CA GLU A 129 2.13 22.23 -5.23
C GLU A 129 1.03 21.26 -4.79
N ARG A 130 1.40 20.07 -4.36
CA ARG A 130 0.47 19.03 -3.93
C ARG A 130 -0.29 19.43 -2.66
N PHE A 131 0.40 20.00 -1.69
CA PHE A 131 -0.24 20.48 -0.48
C PHE A 131 -1.13 21.73 -0.71
N GLU A 132 -0.80 22.60 -1.66
CA GLU A 132 -1.71 23.69 -2.04
C GLU A 132 -3.02 23.17 -2.67
N VAL A 133 -2.99 22.06 -3.40
CA VAL A 133 -4.21 21.41 -3.88
C VAL A 133 -4.97 20.78 -2.73
N LEU A 134 -4.32 19.94 -1.91
CA LEU A 134 -4.93 19.25 -0.77
C LEU A 134 -5.59 20.21 0.22
N LYS A 135 -4.97 21.35 0.47
CA LYS A 135 -5.46 22.41 1.38
C LYS A 135 -6.87 22.90 1.06
N LYS A 136 -7.29 22.84 -0.21
CA LYS A 136 -8.65 23.24 -0.62
C LYS A 136 -9.73 22.31 -0.05
N TYR A 137 -9.36 21.08 0.34
CA TYR A 137 -10.26 20.02 0.77
C TYR A 137 -10.21 19.72 2.27
N THR A 138 -9.27 20.32 3.01
CA THR A 138 -9.08 20.04 4.45
C THR A 138 -9.90 20.96 5.37
N ASP A 139 -10.64 21.93 4.84
CA ASP A 139 -11.41 22.91 5.62
C ASP A 139 -10.60 23.58 6.74
N GLY A 140 -9.33 23.89 6.47
CA GLY A 140 -8.39 24.44 7.44
C GLY A 140 -7.78 23.43 8.41
N GLY A 141 -8.03 22.15 8.21
CA GLY A 141 -7.38 21.06 8.94
C GLY A 141 -5.90 20.88 8.58
N PRO A 142 -5.22 19.95 9.26
CA PRO A 142 -3.82 19.69 9.00
C PRO A 142 -3.61 19.11 7.59
N LEU A 143 -2.47 19.45 6.99
CA LEU A 143 -2.00 18.80 5.77
C LEU A 143 -1.25 17.52 6.13
N MET A 144 -1.51 16.43 5.41
CA MET A 144 -0.84 15.15 5.64
C MET A 144 -0.62 14.41 4.33
N CYS A 145 0.60 13.94 4.13
CA CYS A 145 0.93 12.93 3.14
C CYS A 145 0.92 11.55 3.81
N THR A 146 -0.07 10.71 3.47
CA THR A 146 -0.21 9.37 4.06
C THR A 146 0.60 8.31 3.33
N GLU A 147 0.99 8.58 2.10
CA GLU A 147 1.98 7.80 1.37
C GLU A 147 2.96 8.76 0.68
N PHE A 148 4.07 9.03 1.35
CA PHE A 148 5.19 9.67 0.69
C PHE A 148 5.97 8.63 -0.10
N TRP A 149 5.75 8.56 -1.40
CA TRP A 149 6.38 7.61 -2.30
C TRP A 149 7.86 7.94 -2.49
N VAL A 150 8.70 7.27 -1.71
CA VAL A 150 10.16 7.51 -1.70
C VAL A 150 10.90 6.84 -2.86
N GLY A 151 10.23 5.97 -3.59
CA GLY A 151 10.72 5.22 -4.73
C GLY A 151 9.55 4.70 -5.56
N TRP A 152 9.71 3.54 -6.19
CA TRP A 152 8.68 2.87 -6.97
C TRP A 152 8.91 1.37 -7.04
N PHE A 153 7.86 0.61 -7.28
CA PHE A 153 7.91 -0.83 -7.50
C PHE A 153 8.40 -1.18 -8.91
N ASP A 154 8.72 -2.44 -9.14
CA ASP A 154 9.25 -2.94 -10.38
C ASP A 154 8.29 -3.88 -11.10
N HIS A 155 8.26 -3.82 -12.42
CA HIS A 155 7.60 -4.79 -13.27
C HIS A 155 8.62 -5.73 -13.95
N TRP A 156 8.19 -6.92 -14.28
CA TRP A 156 8.96 -7.79 -15.17
C TRP A 156 9.21 -7.08 -16.51
N GLY A 157 10.47 -7.08 -16.95
CA GLY A 157 10.86 -6.45 -18.21
C GLY A 157 11.37 -5.01 -18.11
N ASN A 158 11.31 -4.34 -16.96
CA ASN A 158 11.82 -2.97 -16.78
C ASN A 158 13.35 -2.83 -16.90
N GLY A 159 14.08 -3.95 -16.96
CA GLY A 159 15.54 -3.92 -17.14
C GLY A 159 16.35 -3.63 -15.89
N GLY A 160 15.75 -3.57 -14.71
CA GLY A 160 16.40 -3.37 -13.42
C GLY A 160 15.50 -2.65 -12.42
N HIS A 161 15.99 -2.49 -11.20
CA HIS A 161 15.26 -1.80 -10.15
C HIS A 161 15.08 -0.31 -10.46
N MET A 162 13.88 0.19 -10.23
CA MET A 162 13.60 1.62 -10.26
C MET A 162 14.41 2.33 -9.18
N ARG A 163 14.93 3.52 -9.52
CA ARG A 163 15.67 4.38 -8.60
C ARG A 163 15.17 5.81 -8.71
N GLY A 164 14.80 6.38 -7.58
CA GLY A 164 14.38 7.77 -7.50
C GLY A 164 15.56 8.75 -7.45
N ASN A 165 15.27 10.02 -7.64
CA ASN A 165 16.24 11.09 -7.40
C ASN A 165 16.33 11.38 -5.90
N LEU A 166 17.43 11.01 -5.28
CA LEU A 166 17.61 11.14 -3.84
C LEU A 166 17.53 12.60 -3.37
N GLU A 167 18.17 13.53 -4.08
CA GLU A 167 18.21 14.94 -3.67
C GLU A 167 16.83 15.60 -3.73
N GLU A 168 16.03 15.31 -4.76
CA GLU A 168 14.64 15.76 -4.87
C GLU A 168 13.79 15.18 -3.75
N SER A 169 13.92 13.88 -3.50
CA SER A 169 13.18 13.18 -2.45
C SER A 169 13.51 13.70 -1.04
N VAL A 170 14.77 14.05 -0.78
CA VAL A 170 15.22 14.68 0.48
C VAL A 170 14.62 16.07 0.63
N GLN A 171 14.57 16.87 -0.43
CA GLN A 171 13.97 18.19 -0.40
C GLN A 171 12.45 18.11 -0.22
N ASP A 172 11.78 17.18 -0.88
CA ASP A 172 10.34 16.98 -0.70
C ASP A 172 9.99 16.56 0.73
N LEU A 173 10.82 15.71 1.38
CA LEU A 173 10.63 15.38 2.79
C LEU A 173 10.78 16.59 3.71
N ASP A 174 11.78 17.45 3.46
CA ASP A 174 11.99 18.68 4.23
C ASP A 174 10.79 19.62 4.09
N ASP A 175 10.32 19.84 2.86
CA ASP A 175 9.13 20.65 2.58
C ASP A 175 7.86 20.06 3.23
N MET A 176 7.69 18.73 3.26
CA MET A 176 6.56 18.07 3.93
C MET A 176 6.55 18.32 5.43
N LEU A 177 7.71 18.18 6.08
CA LEU A 177 7.83 18.36 7.52
C LEU A 177 7.69 19.83 7.95
N ASP A 178 8.04 20.77 7.06
CA ASP A 178 7.80 22.20 7.29
C ASP A 178 6.33 22.59 7.17
N MET A 179 5.58 21.95 6.27
CA MET A 179 4.19 22.33 5.93
C MET A 179 3.13 21.46 6.63
N GLY A 180 3.45 20.25 7.07
CA GLY A 180 2.44 19.32 7.55
C GLY A 180 3.01 18.02 8.13
N HIS A 181 2.34 16.92 7.85
CA HIS A 181 2.65 15.60 8.37
C HIS A 181 2.97 14.63 7.24
N VAL A 182 3.82 13.64 7.53
CA VAL A 182 4.26 12.65 6.57
C VAL A 182 4.21 11.24 7.16
N ASN A 183 3.78 10.28 6.34
CA ASN A 183 3.99 8.85 6.53
C ASN A 183 4.76 8.31 5.32
N ILE A 184 5.93 7.74 5.55
CA ILE A 184 6.83 7.28 4.49
C ILE A 184 6.29 5.98 3.88
N TYR A 185 6.22 5.92 2.55
CA TYR A 185 5.87 4.75 1.76
C TYR A 185 6.94 4.50 0.67
N MET A 186 7.85 3.52 0.78
CA MET A 186 8.00 2.57 1.88
C MET A 186 9.23 2.92 2.73
N PHE A 187 9.11 2.73 4.03
CA PHE A 187 10.28 2.77 4.92
C PHE A 187 11.16 1.53 4.69
N GLU A 188 10.51 0.38 4.54
CA GLU A 188 11.05 -0.90 4.11
C GLU A 188 9.98 -1.60 3.28
N GLY A 189 10.28 -2.03 2.06
CA GLY A 189 9.30 -2.58 1.14
C GLY A 189 9.10 -4.09 1.27
N GLY A 190 10.16 -4.83 1.51
CA GLY A 190 10.14 -6.27 1.71
C GLY A 190 10.02 -7.10 0.45
N THR A 191 9.52 -8.31 0.61
CA THR A 191 9.43 -9.34 -0.42
C THR A 191 8.01 -9.93 -0.46
N ASN A 192 7.36 -9.90 -1.60
CA ASN A 192 6.09 -10.60 -1.84
C ASN A 192 6.38 -12.07 -2.12
N PHE A 193 6.49 -12.89 -1.06
CA PHE A 193 6.82 -14.31 -1.20
C PHE A 193 5.75 -15.07 -1.99
N GLY A 194 6.21 -16.14 -2.64
CA GLY A 194 5.37 -17.02 -3.42
C GLY A 194 4.82 -16.35 -4.68
N PHE A 195 3.53 -16.43 -4.90
CA PHE A 195 2.81 -15.89 -6.06
C PHE A 195 1.84 -14.78 -5.67
N MET A 196 2.18 -14.01 -4.64
CA MET A 196 1.29 -12.97 -4.08
C MET A 196 1.56 -11.57 -4.63
N ASN A 197 2.60 -11.37 -5.44
CA ASN A 197 2.80 -10.13 -6.18
C ASN A 197 1.69 -9.93 -7.21
N GLY A 198 1.22 -8.72 -7.34
CA GLY A 198 0.14 -8.34 -8.22
C GLY A 198 0.59 -7.99 -9.64
N SER A 199 -0.21 -7.18 -10.26
CA SER A 199 0.04 -6.68 -11.62
C SER A 199 -0.71 -5.35 -11.79
N ASN A 200 -0.12 -4.42 -12.52
CA ASN A 200 -0.82 -3.24 -13.02
C ASN A 200 -1.32 -3.49 -14.46
N TYR A 201 -2.19 -2.60 -14.92
CA TYR A 201 -2.70 -2.63 -16.28
C TYR A 201 -2.61 -1.23 -16.90
N TYR A 202 -1.76 -1.09 -17.91
CA TYR A 202 -1.56 0.14 -18.68
C TYR A 202 -1.70 -0.20 -20.17
N ASP A 203 -2.92 -0.47 -20.65
CA ASP A 203 -3.25 -1.05 -21.97
C ASP A 203 -2.86 -2.53 -22.10
N GLU A 204 -1.84 -2.98 -21.39
CA GLU A 204 -1.43 -4.37 -21.26
C GLU A 204 -1.14 -4.72 -19.78
N LEU A 205 -1.15 -6.00 -19.48
CA LEU A 205 -0.83 -6.50 -18.14
C LEU A 205 0.67 -6.39 -17.90
N THR A 206 1.03 -5.70 -16.80
CA THR A 206 2.42 -5.49 -16.36
C THR A 206 2.62 -6.17 -15.01
N PRO A 207 3.04 -7.47 -14.98
CA PRO A 207 3.23 -8.21 -13.74
C PRO A 207 4.35 -7.61 -12.90
N ASP A 208 4.08 -7.46 -11.60
CA ASP A 208 5.06 -6.99 -10.63
C ASP A 208 6.06 -8.11 -10.29
N VAL A 209 7.27 -7.72 -9.92
CA VAL A 209 8.27 -8.69 -9.46
C VAL A 209 8.06 -9.04 -7.98
N THR A 210 8.62 -10.16 -7.55
CA THR A 210 8.53 -10.63 -6.15
C THR A 210 9.16 -9.64 -5.15
N SER A 211 10.27 -9.00 -5.53
CA SER A 211 10.91 -7.96 -4.72
C SER A 211 10.06 -6.70 -4.68
N TYR A 212 9.77 -6.21 -3.48
CA TYR A 212 9.19 -4.90 -3.27
C TYR A 212 10.25 -3.94 -2.68
N ASP A 213 11.48 -3.97 -3.23
CA ASP A 213 12.60 -3.10 -2.81
C ASP A 213 12.19 -1.64 -2.77
N TYR A 214 11.42 -1.20 -3.76
CA TYR A 214 10.80 0.12 -3.85
C TYR A 214 11.80 1.28 -3.84
N ASP A 215 13.09 1.02 -3.90
CA ASP A 215 14.13 2.02 -3.56
C ASP A 215 13.85 2.64 -2.18
N ALA A 216 13.40 1.82 -1.24
CA ALA A 216 12.93 2.22 0.08
C ALA A 216 14.04 2.82 0.96
N VAL A 217 13.63 3.33 2.12
CA VAL A 217 14.55 3.93 3.11
C VAL A 217 15.49 2.88 3.69
N LEU A 218 15.00 1.66 3.94
CA LEU A 218 15.81 0.47 4.18
C LEU A 218 15.77 -0.43 2.95
N SER A 219 16.85 -1.15 2.66
CA SER A 219 16.85 -2.16 1.59
C SER A 219 15.97 -3.35 1.96
N GLU A 220 15.59 -4.17 0.96
CA GLU A 220 14.73 -5.35 1.13
C GLU A 220 15.23 -6.33 2.21
N ASP A 221 16.54 -6.40 2.45
CA ASP A 221 17.15 -7.19 3.52
C ASP A 221 17.42 -6.41 4.82
N GLY A 222 16.82 -5.23 4.97
CA GLY A 222 16.87 -4.41 6.19
C GLY A 222 18.15 -3.61 6.39
N GLN A 223 19.01 -3.47 5.38
CA GLN A 223 20.21 -2.63 5.47
C GLN A 223 19.87 -1.15 5.43
N ILE A 224 20.66 -0.36 6.12
CA ILE A 224 20.60 1.09 6.05
C ILE A 224 21.14 1.58 4.72
N THR A 225 20.29 2.32 4.00
CA THR A 225 20.64 2.96 2.74
C THR A 225 21.19 4.36 2.95
N GLU A 226 21.70 4.98 1.88
CA GLU A 226 22.04 6.42 1.89
C GLU A 226 20.77 7.27 2.08
N LYS A 227 19.63 6.88 1.51
CA LYS A 227 18.34 7.53 1.70
C LYS A 227 17.96 7.61 3.19
N TYR A 228 18.15 6.52 3.95
CA TYR A 228 17.92 6.52 5.40
C TYR A 228 18.77 7.59 6.11
N ARG A 229 20.07 7.70 5.78
CA ARG A 229 20.96 8.66 6.42
C ARG A 229 20.52 10.09 6.15
N ARG A 230 20.24 10.39 4.89
CA ARG A 230 19.78 11.70 4.45
C ARG A 230 18.42 12.08 5.03
N TYR A 231 17.47 11.16 5.06
CA TYR A 231 16.15 11.37 5.68
C TYR A 231 16.26 11.59 7.18
N ARG A 232 17.13 10.83 7.84
CA ARG A 232 17.41 11.03 9.26
C ARG A 232 17.96 12.42 9.57
N GLU A 233 18.82 12.96 8.72
CA GLU A 233 19.33 14.33 8.83
C GLU A 233 18.19 15.36 8.73
N VAL A 234 17.29 15.17 7.77
CA VAL A 234 16.11 16.04 7.61
C VAL A 234 15.21 15.98 8.84
N VAL A 235 14.79 14.79 9.26
CA VAL A 235 13.91 14.62 10.43
C VAL A 235 14.55 15.19 11.69
N GLY A 236 15.87 15.10 11.81
CA GLY A 236 16.64 15.68 12.93
C GLY A 236 16.54 17.20 13.05
N LYS A 237 16.12 17.93 12.01
CA LYS A 237 15.85 19.38 12.07
C LYS A 237 14.55 19.70 12.84
N TYR A 238 13.60 18.77 12.83
CA TYR A 238 12.24 18.97 13.36
C TYR A 238 12.01 18.26 14.69
N ALA A 239 12.73 17.17 14.96
CA ALA A 239 12.57 16.40 16.19
C ALA A 239 13.90 15.81 16.68
N PRO A 240 14.11 15.70 18.01
CA PRO A 240 15.26 14.99 18.54
C PRO A 240 15.20 13.51 18.17
N LEU A 241 16.31 12.98 17.65
CA LEU A 241 16.39 11.59 17.24
C LEU A 241 17.22 10.76 18.24
N PRO A 242 16.83 9.52 18.51
CA PRO A 242 17.63 8.63 19.35
C PRO A 242 18.97 8.30 18.66
N GLU A 243 19.95 7.91 19.46
CA GLU A 243 21.20 7.38 18.96
C GLU A 243 20.93 6.12 18.10
N MET A 244 21.58 6.04 16.93
CA MET A 244 21.51 4.84 16.11
C MET A 244 22.33 3.71 16.76
N LYS A 245 21.66 2.61 17.05
CA LYS A 245 22.30 1.39 17.53
C LYS A 245 22.07 0.27 16.53
N PHE A 246 23.12 -0.16 15.85
CA PHE A 246 23.07 -1.32 14.98
C PHE A 246 23.46 -2.55 15.77
N SER A 247 22.63 -3.57 15.72
CA SER A 247 22.89 -4.83 16.42
C SER A 247 23.67 -5.84 15.57
N MET A 248 23.59 -5.71 14.23
CA MET A 248 24.20 -6.71 13.34
C MET A 248 24.38 -6.16 11.92
N GLU A 249 25.51 -6.49 11.31
CA GLU A 249 25.74 -6.32 9.88
C GLU A 249 25.35 -7.60 9.14
N ILE A 250 24.50 -7.48 8.11
CA ILE A 250 24.12 -8.61 7.28
C ILE A 250 25.28 -8.95 6.34
N LYS A 251 25.84 -10.15 6.49
CA LYS A 251 26.93 -10.62 5.64
C LYS A 251 26.40 -11.06 4.28
N ARG A 252 26.96 -10.51 3.23
CA ARG A 252 26.66 -10.89 1.84
C ARG A 252 27.84 -11.63 1.22
N LYS A 253 27.55 -12.56 0.31
CA LYS A 253 28.55 -13.33 -0.41
C LYS A 253 28.20 -13.41 -1.89
N ALA A 254 29.14 -13.08 -2.76
CA ALA A 254 29.04 -13.36 -4.18
C ALA A 254 29.55 -14.78 -4.46
N TYR A 255 28.72 -15.61 -5.06
CA TYR A 255 29.07 -17.02 -5.37
C TYR A 255 29.78 -17.17 -6.72
N GLY A 256 29.98 -16.08 -7.44
CA GLY A 256 30.62 -16.09 -8.74
C GLY A 256 29.70 -16.56 -9.88
N LYS A 257 30.32 -16.95 -10.98
CA LYS A 257 29.58 -17.40 -12.18
C LYS A 257 29.20 -18.87 -12.04
N LEU A 258 27.92 -19.17 -12.14
CA LEU A 258 27.37 -20.52 -12.16
C LEU A 258 27.01 -20.91 -13.59
N THR A 259 27.12 -22.19 -13.90
CA THR A 259 26.69 -22.75 -15.20
C THR A 259 25.52 -23.69 -14.96
N CYS A 260 24.38 -23.40 -15.58
CA CYS A 260 23.23 -24.28 -15.61
C CYS A 260 23.60 -25.52 -16.46
N ARG A 261 23.51 -26.74 -15.90
CA ARG A 261 23.86 -27.99 -16.58
C ARG A 261 22.67 -28.65 -17.23
N GLU A 262 21.49 -28.48 -16.67
CA GLU A 262 20.23 -29.06 -17.12
C GLU A 262 19.17 -27.97 -17.20
N LYS A 263 18.29 -28.04 -18.17
CA LYS A 263 17.15 -27.13 -18.36
C LYS A 263 16.04 -27.87 -19.12
N VAL A 264 14.81 -27.50 -18.84
CA VAL A 264 13.62 -27.93 -19.57
C VAL A 264 12.64 -26.76 -19.67
N GLY A 265 11.85 -26.68 -20.71
CA GLY A 265 10.77 -25.72 -20.84
C GLY A 265 9.65 -26.04 -19.85
N LEU A 266 9.11 -25.02 -19.17
CA LEU A 266 8.03 -25.24 -18.19
C LEU A 266 6.84 -25.97 -18.82
N PHE A 267 6.33 -25.47 -19.95
CA PHE A 267 5.17 -26.08 -20.63
C PHE A 267 5.47 -27.50 -21.16
N GLU A 268 6.71 -27.78 -21.50
CA GLU A 268 7.15 -29.09 -21.90
C GLU A 268 7.16 -30.09 -20.73
N ALA A 269 7.51 -29.59 -19.54
CA ALA A 269 7.59 -30.40 -18.33
C ALA A 269 6.25 -30.58 -17.59
N LEU A 270 5.23 -29.73 -17.85
CA LEU A 270 3.96 -29.78 -17.13
C LEU A 270 3.33 -31.19 -17.03
N PRO A 271 3.27 -32.02 -18.10
CA PRO A 271 2.68 -33.34 -18.01
C PRO A 271 3.40 -34.30 -17.04
N ASP A 272 4.67 -34.03 -16.76
CA ASP A 272 5.49 -34.82 -15.84
C ASP A 272 5.44 -34.28 -14.39
N LEU A 273 4.93 -33.08 -14.20
CA LEU A 273 4.88 -32.40 -12.89
C LEU A 273 3.58 -32.66 -12.14
N SER A 274 2.43 -32.54 -12.80
CA SER A 274 1.14 -32.84 -12.20
C SER A 274 0.03 -33.02 -13.25
N GLU A 275 -1.08 -33.62 -12.83
CA GLU A 275 -2.30 -33.64 -13.62
C GLU A 275 -2.96 -32.23 -13.65
N PRO A 276 -3.55 -31.82 -14.79
CA PRO A 276 -4.19 -30.52 -14.90
C PRO A 276 -5.44 -30.43 -14.04
N VAL A 277 -5.54 -29.34 -13.26
CA VAL A 277 -6.73 -29.01 -12.46
C VAL A 277 -7.48 -27.84 -13.08
N LYS A 278 -8.80 -27.94 -13.15
CA LYS A 278 -9.65 -26.86 -13.65
C LYS A 278 -10.41 -26.19 -12.51
N ASN A 279 -10.16 -24.92 -12.31
CA ASN A 279 -10.93 -24.09 -11.40
C ASN A 279 -12.09 -23.41 -12.11
N THR A 280 -13.18 -23.16 -11.40
CA THR A 280 -14.38 -22.49 -11.91
C THR A 280 -14.37 -20.97 -11.74
N PHE A 281 -13.38 -20.45 -11.03
CA PHE A 281 -13.17 -19.01 -10.79
C PHE A 281 -11.66 -18.72 -10.72
N PRO A 282 -11.23 -17.47 -10.92
CA PRO A 282 -9.84 -17.09 -10.75
C PRO A 282 -9.36 -17.35 -9.32
N ILE A 283 -8.18 -17.94 -9.21
CA ILE A 283 -7.52 -18.23 -7.94
C ILE A 283 -6.01 -18.08 -8.13
N CYS A 284 -5.32 -17.46 -7.18
CA CYS A 284 -3.86 -17.35 -7.25
C CYS A 284 -3.20 -18.72 -7.00
N MET A 285 -1.99 -18.88 -7.53
CA MET A 285 -1.26 -20.16 -7.46
C MET A 285 -1.00 -20.61 -6.02
N GLU A 286 -0.84 -19.67 -5.09
CA GLU A 286 -0.69 -19.96 -3.65
C GLU A 286 -1.90 -20.68 -3.02
N LYS A 287 -3.05 -20.59 -3.62
CA LYS A 287 -4.32 -21.14 -3.13
C LYS A 287 -4.75 -22.40 -3.87
N LEU A 288 -3.95 -22.86 -4.84
CA LEU A 288 -4.23 -24.10 -5.53
C LEU A 288 -3.98 -25.29 -4.60
N ASP A 289 -4.95 -26.18 -4.49
CA ASP A 289 -4.74 -27.49 -3.87
C ASP A 289 -3.79 -28.29 -4.77
N GLN A 290 -2.69 -28.75 -4.20
CA GLN A 290 -1.70 -29.56 -4.91
C GLN A 290 -2.08 -31.05 -4.86
#